data_a129d2be1e96c49dc111335a1e4ac2f2
#
_entry.id   a129d2be1e96c49dc111335a1e4ac2f2
#
_cell.length_a   1.000
_cell.length_b   1.000
_cell.length_c   1.000
_cell.angle_alpha   90.00
_cell.angle_beta   90.00
_cell.angle_gamma   90.00
#
_symmetry.space_group_name_H-M   'P 1'
#
loop_
_entity.id
_entity.type
_entity.pdbx_description
1 polymer ?
#
loop_
_entity_poly.entity_id
_entity_poly.type
_entity_poly.pdbx_seq_one_letter_code
_entity_poly.pdbx_strand_id
1 'polypeptide(L)'
;MLYHSFIDAGHRIFGLHPIVDGKCGCRNKDCKAIGKHPFAASWQHTPLWSNDQILKMEEAGQFKTGYGVLVDGLLVIDVDARNGGVKSFKKLLKDIPSIKDAGLIVNTGSGGGSQHLYYKVSSELALQGKHDDYEGIDF
;
A
#
# COMPACT_ATOMS: atom_id res chain seq x y z
N MET A 1 4.32 9.03 -12.62
CA MET A 1 3.26 8.42 -11.75
C MET A 1 3.79 8.25 -10.34
N LEU A 2 2.93 8.11 -9.31
CA LEU A 2 3.38 8.04 -7.90
C LEU A 2 4.36 6.90 -7.61
N TYR A 3 4.24 5.75 -8.31
CA TYR A 3 5.15 4.62 -8.09
C TYR A 3 6.61 4.89 -8.46
N HIS A 4 6.91 5.85 -9.33
CA HIS A 4 8.30 6.27 -9.60
C HIS A 4 8.97 6.78 -8.33
N SER A 5 8.26 7.55 -7.49
CA SER A 5 8.81 8.02 -6.21
C SER A 5 9.20 6.88 -5.26
N PHE A 6 8.47 5.75 -5.30
CA PHE A 6 8.84 4.57 -4.52
C PHE A 6 10.09 3.89 -5.09
N ILE A 7 10.19 3.79 -6.43
CA ILE A 7 11.37 3.20 -7.11
C ILE A 7 12.62 4.05 -6.84
N ASP A 8 12.49 5.38 -7.01
CA ASP A 8 13.59 6.33 -6.76
C ASP A 8 14.06 6.29 -5.30
N ALA A 9 13.14 5.99 -4.37
CA ALA A 9 13.44 5.79 -2.96
C ALA A 9 14.00 4.39 -2.64
N GLY A 10 14.16 3.51 -3.64
CA GLY A 10 14.72 2.17 -3.49
C GLY A 10 13.72 1.10 -3.04
N HIS A 11 12.42 1.35 -3.16
CA HIS A 11 11.39 0.37 -2.81
C HIS A 11 11.02 -0.53 -3.98
N ARG A 12 10.72 -1.79 -3.66
CA ARG A 12 10.27 -2.79 -4.62
C ARG A 12 8.78 -2.64 -4.87
N ILE A 13 8.38 -2.66 -6.15
CA ILE A 13 6.98 -2.57 -6.57
C ILE A 13 6.59 -3.77 -7.41
N PHE A 14 5.30 -4.10 -7.44
CA PHE A 14 4.74 -5.16 -8.27
C PHE A 14 3.39 -4.75 -8.85
N GLY A 15 3.06 -5.30 -10.02
CA GLY A 15 1.80 -5.02 -10.71
C GLY A 15 0.61 -5.74 -10.09
N LEU A 16 -0.57 -5.13 -10.21
CA LEU A 16 -1.85 -5.70 -9.82
C LEU A 16 -2.68 -6.03 -11.04
N HIS A 17 -3.53 -7.07 -10.95
CA HIS A 17 -4.49 -7.37 -11.99
C HIS A 17 -5.44 -6.19 -12.23
N PRO A 18 -5.78 -5.88 -13.51
CA PRO A 18 -6.69 -4.80 -13.83
C PRO A 18 -8.09 -5.07 -13.26
N ILE A 19 -8.83 -3.99 -13.06
CA ILE A 19 -10.27 -4.07 -12.80
C ILE A 19 -10.97 -3.96 -14.17
N VAL A 20 -11.75 -4.98 -14.52
CA VAL A 20 -12.52 -5.04 -15.76
C VAL A 20 -13.98 -5.24 -15.39
N ASP A 21 -14.84 -4.31 -15.78
CA ASP A 21 -16.28 -4.32 -15.48
C ASP A 21 -16.60 -4.57 -14.00
N GLY A 22 -15.83 -3.92 -13.11
CA GLY A 22 -15.98 -4.04 -11.66
C GLY A 22 -15.48 -5.35 -11.05
N LYS A 23 -14.80 -6.19 -11.84
CA LYS A 23 -14.23 -7.49 -11.41
C LYS A 23 -12.73 -7.50 -11.55
N CYS A 24 -12.08 -8.42 -10.82
CA CYS A 24 -10.66 -8.66 -11.01
C CYS A 24 -10.41 -9.28 -12.39
N GLY A 25 -9.48 -8.73 -13.17
CA GLY A 25 -9.10 -9.23 -14.48
C GLY A 25 -8.24 -10.51 -14.48
N CYS A 26 -8.15 -11.21 -13.33
CA CYS A 26 -7.51 -12.52 -13.25
C CYS A 26 -8.44 -13.63 -13.77
N ARG A 27 -7.90 -14.85 -13.94
CA ARG A 27 -8.66 -15.99 -14.45
C ARG A 27 -9.71 -16.54 -13.47
N ASN A 28 -9.61 -16.18 -12.18
CA ASN A 28 -10.56 -16.64 -11.16
C ASN A 28 -11.80 -15.73 -11.16
N LYS A 29 -12.95 -16.27 -11.57
CA LYS A 29 -14.24 -15.55 -11.65
C LYS A 29 -14.78 -15.13 -10.28
N ASP A 30 -14.37 -15.84 -9.22
CA ASP A 30 -14.81 -15.60 -7.84
C ASP A 30 -13.75 -14.82 -7.02
N CYS A 31 -12.81 -14.17 -7.71
CA CYS A 31 -11.76 -13.41 -7.06
C CYS A 31 -12.34 -12.24 -6.26
N LYS A 32 -12.11 -12.26 -4.94
CA LYS A 32 -12.55 -11.21 -4.02
C LYS A 32 -11.53 -10.09 -3.82
N ALA A 33 -10.31 -10.25 -4.36
CA ALA A 33 -9.21 -9.29 -4.25
C ALA A 33 -9.21 -8.26 -5.39
N ILE A 34 -10.38 -7.69 -5.72
CA ILE A 34 -10.55 -6.73 -6.80
C ILE A 34 -9.68 -5.50 -6.54
N GLY A 35 -8.79 -5.16 -7.50
CA GLY A 35 -7.84 -4.05 -7.38
C GLY A 35 -6.69 -4.28 -6.39
N LYS A 36 -6.61 -5.46 -5.76
CA LYS A 36 -5.57 -5.82 -4.79
C LYS A 36 -4.88 -7.15 -5.13
N HIS A 37 -5.20 -7.77 -6.28
CA HIS A 37 -4.68 -9.07 -6.66
C HIS A 37 -3.37 -8.93 -7.43
N PRO A 38 -2.22 -9.38 -6.89
CA PRO A 38 -0.94 -9.33 -7.59
C PRO A 38 -0.93 -10.19 -8.87
N PHE A 39 -0.26 -9.72 -9.91
CA PHE A 39 -0.03 -10.51 -11.13
C PHE A 39 0.77 -11.77 -10.88
N ALA A 40 1.85 -11.65 -10.12
CA ALA A 40 2.75 -12.76 -9.83
C ALA A 40 2.38 -13.42 -8.51
N ALA A 41 2.31 -14.76 -8.50
CA ALA A 41 2.11 -15.54 -7.27
C ALA A 41 3.25 -15.32 -6.25
N SER A 42 4.46 -15.05 -6.76
CA SER A 42 5.67 -14.77 -5.94
C SER A 42 5.94 -13.29 -5.76
N TRP A 43 4.92 -12.45 -5.70
CA TRP A 43 5.06 -11.00 -5.58
C TRP A 43 5.94 -10.54 -4.41
N GLN A 44 5.97 -11.30 -3.31
CA GLN A 44 6.82 -11.00 -2.14
C GLN A 44 8.33 -11.04 -2.48
N HIS A 45 8.70 -11.77 -3.53
CA HIS A 45 10.08 -11.92 -4.00
C HIS A 45 10.39 -11.04 -5.20
N THR A 46 9.53 -10.07 -5.51
CA THR A 46 9.77 -9.11 -6.58
C THR A 46 11.12 -8.42 -6.37
N PRO A 47 12.01 -8.38 -7.38
CA PRO A 47 13.30 -7.68 -7.27
C PRO A 47 13.11 -6.16 -7.28
N LEU A 48 14.16 -5.43 -6.96
CA LEU A 48 14.23 -4.01 -7.28
C LEU A 48 14.43 -3.89 -8.79
N TRP A 49 13.45 -3.30 -9.47
CA TRP A 49 13.48 -3.11 -10.92
C TRP A 49 14.38 -1.93 -11.32
N SER A 50 15.13 -2.06 -12.41
CA SER A 50 15.79 -0.93 -13.04
C SER A 50 14.76 -0.07 -13.80
N ASN A 51 15.12 1.19 -14.08
CA ASN A 51 14.25 2.09 -14.84
C ASN A 51 13.87 1.50 -16.22
N ASP A 52 14.81 0.85 -16.92
CA ASP A 52 14.51 0.22 -18.21
C ASP A 52 13.52 -0.95 -18.10
N GLN A 53 13.58 -1.72 -17.01
CA GLN A 53 12.62 -2.78 -16.74
C GLN A 53 11.25 -2.22 -16.43
N ILE A 54 11.19 -1.16 -15.63
CA ILE A 54 9.94 -0.46 -15.32
C ILE A 54 9.29 0.08 -16.59
N LEU A 55 10.05 0.75 -17.48
CA LEU A 55 9.53 1.26 -18.75
C LEU A 55 8.91 0.14 -19.61
N LYS A 56 9.59 -1.00 -19.74
CA LYS A 56 9.04 -2.16 -20.45
C LYS A 56 7.76 -2.70 -19.84
N MET A 57 7.66 -2.70 -18.50
CA MET A 57 6.46 -3.13 -17.78
C MET A 57 5.31 -2.13 -17.98
N GLU A 58 5.60 -0.82 -18.03
CA GLU A 58 4.63 0.22 -18.35
C GLU A 58 4.09 0.07 -19.77
N GLU A 59 4.97 -0.12 -20.75
CA GLU A 59 4.60 -0.37 -22.14
C GLU A 59 3.72 -1.61 -22.28
N ALA A 60 4.01 -2.66 -21.51
CA ALA A 60 3.19 -3.87 -21.39
C ALA A 60 1.89 -3.66 -20.60
N GLY A 61 1.67 -2.48 -20.04
CA GLY A 61 0.44 -2.10 -19.33
C GLY A 61 0.31 -2.67 -17.92
N GLN A 62 1.38 -3.13 -17.29
CA GLN A 62 1.32 -3.80 -15.99
C GLN A 62 0.91 -2.89 -14.82
N PHE A 63 1.13 -1.57 -14.93
CA PHE A 63 0.81 -0.61 -13.86
C PHE A 63 -0.41 0.27 -14.18
N LYS A 64 -1.18 -0.05 -15.23
CA LYS A 64 -2.29 0.79 -15.70
C LYS A 64 -3.38 1.00 -14.66
N THR A 65 -3.65 0.00 -13.83
CA THR A 65 -4.78 -0.01 -12.90
C THR A 65 -4.37 -0.01 -11.44
N GLY A 66 -3.11 -0.30 -11.14
CA GLY A 66 -2.61 -0.30 -9.77
C GLY A 66 -1.30 -1.03 -9.61
N TYR A 67 -0.68 -0.80 -8.48
CA TYR A 67 0.57 -1.42 -8.08
C TYR A 67 0.56 -1.65 -6.56
N GLY A 68 1.34 -2.62 -6.12
CA GLY A 68 1.69 -2.80 -4.72
C GLY A 68 3.13 -2.38 -4.46
N VAL A 69 3.41 -1.97 -3.24
CA VAL A 69 4.75 -1.64 -2.74
C VAL A 69 5.11 -2.64 -1.67
N LEU A 70 6.31 -3.23 -1.73
CA LEU A 70 6.84 -4.02 -0.63
C LEU A 70 7.35 -3.08 0.46
N VAL A 71 6.93 -3.35 1.69
CA VAL A 71 7.13 -2.44 2.82
C VAL A 71 8.42 -2.68 3.61
N ASP A 72 9.44 -3.25 2.95
CA ASP A 72 10.75 -3.44 3.60
C ASP A 72 11.32 -2.09 4.04
N GLY A 73 11.63 -1.95 5.32
CA GLY A 73 12.11 -0.69 5.89
C GLY A 73 11.10 0.44 5.93
N LEU A 74 9.81 0.12 5.77
CA LEU A 74 8.69 1.03 5.95
C LEU A 74 7.75 0.56 7.06
N LEU A 75 7.32 1.48 7.90
CA LEU A 75 6.09 1.36 8.67
C LEU A 75 4.97 2.03 7.87
N VAL A 76 3.87 1.33 7.69
CA VAL A 76 2.66 1.89 7.07
C VAL A 76 1.54 1.87 8.08
N ILE A 77 1.02 3.04 8.45
CA ILE A 77 -0.18 3.15 9.25
C ILE A 77 -1.37 3.23 8.28
N ASP A 78 -2.19 2.18 8.25
CA ASP A 78 -3.42 2.12 7.45
C ASP A 78 -4.61 2.54 8.32
N VAL A 79 -5.22 3.67 7.98
CA VAL A 79 -6.43 4.20 8.63
C VAL A 79 -7.65 3.82 7.79
N ASP A 80 -8.44 2.85 8.23
CA ASP A 80 -9.69 2.47 7.55
C ASP A 80 -10.89 3.20 8.15
N ALA A 81 -11.42 4.17 7.43
CA ALA A 81 -12.56 4.97 7.85
C ALA A 81 -13.83 4.12 8.10
N ARG A 82 -14.02 3.03 7.35
CA ARG A 82 -15.20 2.15 7.46
C ARG A 82 -15.22 1.37 8.77
N ASN A 83 -14.05 1.14 9.36
CA ASN A 83 -13.88 0.39 10.60
C ASN A 83 -13.52 1.29 11.80
N GLY A 84 -13.92 2.57 11.77
CA GLY A 84 -13.69 3.49 12.91
C GLY A 84 -12.31 4.15 12.93
N GLY A 85 -11.45 3.88 11.94
CA GLY A 85 -10.05 4.33 11.92
C GLY A 85 -9.86 5.84 12.03
N VAL A 86 -10.77 6.65 11.47
CA VAL A 86 -10.67 8.13 11.56
C VAL A 86 -10.77 8.62 13.00
N LYS A 87 -11.65 8.02 13.83
CA LYS A 87 -11.76 8.35 15.24
C LYS A 87 -10.53 7.91 16.01
N SER A 88 -10.08 6.69 15.77
CA SER A 88 -8.87 6.14 16.37
C SER A 88 -7.63 6.92 15.97
N PHE A 89 -7.56 7.39 14.72
CA PHE A 89 -6.44 8.22 14.24
C PHE A 89 -6.36 9.57 14.97
N LYS A 90 -7.50 10.20 15.26
CA LYS A 90 -7.53 11.41 16.09
C LYS A 90 -7.02 11.17 17.51
N LYS A 91 -7.31 9.97 18.08
CA LYS A 91 -6.76 9.55 19.37
C LYS A 91 -5.26 9.31 19.26
N LEU A 92 -4.83 8.55 18.26
CA LEU A 92 -3.42 8.23 18.01
C LEU A 92 -2.56 9.49 17.85
N LEU A 93 -3.06 10.53 17.15
CA LEU A 93 -2.39 11.82 17.02
C LEU A 93 -2.24 12.58 18.35
N LYS A 94 -3.14 12.36 19.31
CA LYS A 94 -3.01 12.96 20.66
C LYS A 94 -2.00 12.18 21.49
N ASP A 95 -2.02 10.85 21.38
CA ASP A 95 -1.15 9.97 22.16
C ASP A 95 0.29 10.03 21.63
N ILE A 96 0.46 10.15 20.31
CA ILE A 96 1.76 10.19 19.62
C ILE A 96 1.75 11.32 18.55
N PRO A 97 2.01 12.58 18.94
CA PRO A 97 1.91 13.72 18.02
C PRO A 97 2.84 13.65 16.80
N SER A 98 3.97 12.93 16.89
CA SER A 98 4.90 12.74 15.77
C SER A 98 4.37 11.89 14.62
N ILE A 99 3.22 11.23 14.80
CA ILE A 99 2.53 10.49 13.72
C ILE A 99 2.19 11.41 12.53
N LYS A 100 1.96 12.70 12.77
CA LYS A 100 1.73 13.68 11.68
C LYS A 100 2.94 13.87 10.75
N ASP A 101 4.13 13.50 11.18
CA ASP A 101 5.39 13.76 10.48
C ASP A 101 5.75 12.60 9.50
N ALA A 102 4.71 11.97 8.92
CA ALA A 102 4.88 10.95 7.89
C ALA A 102 5.64 11.48 6.67
N GLY A 103 6.55 10.66 6.13
CA GLY A 103 7.29 11.00 4.90
C GLY A 103 6.41 11.06 3.66
N LEU A 104 5.30 10.29 3.65
CA LEU A 104 4.29 10.29 2.59
C LEU A 104 2.92 9.96 3.20
N ILE A 105 1.89 10.68 2.76
CA ILE A 105 0.50 10.39 3.09
C ILE A 105 -0.28 10.15 1.79
N VAL A 106 -0.98 9.02 1.69
CA VAL A 106 -1.79 8.66 0.53
C VAL A 106 -3.24 8.50 0.96
N ASN A 107 -4.15 9.28 0.36
CA ASN A 107 -5.58 9.04 0.51
C ASN A 107 -5.96 7.81 -0.30
N THR A 108 -6.62 6.84 0.34
CA THR A 108 -6.99 5.60 -0.33
C THR A 108 -8.29 5.74 -1.11
N GLY A 109 -8.49 4.88 -2.10
CA GLY A 109 -9.73 4.84 -2.90
C GLY A 109 -10.99 4.48 -2.12
N SER A 110 -10.87 4.02 -0.87
CA SER A 110 -12.00 3.76 0.03
C SER A 110 -12.75 5.04 0.43
N GLY A 111 -12.10 6.21 0.35
CA GLY A 111 -12.68 7.49 0.73
C GLY A 111 -12.94 7.63 2.23
N GLY A 112 -13.80 8.61 2.61
CA GLY A 112 -14.24 8.81 3.99
C GLY A 112 -13.14 9.23 4.98
N GLY A 113 -11.95 9.60 4.51
CA GLY A 113 -10.78 9.89 5.34
C GLY A 113 -9.86 8.68 5.55
N SER A 114 -10.05 7.59 4.80
CA SER A 114 -9.12 6.46 4.77
C SER A 114 -7.79 6.89 4.14
N GLN A 115 -6.67 6.54 4.79
CA GLN A 115 -5.35 6.97 4.34
C GLN A 115 -4.26 6.00 4.80
N HIS A 116 -3.16 5.97 4.05
CA HIS A 116 -1.91 5.33 4.44
C HIS A 116 -0.86 6.39 4.76
N LEU A 117 -0.20 6.25 5.90
CA LEU A 117 0.93 7.09 6.30
C LEU A 117 2.19 6.23 6.28
N TYR A 118 3.23 6.70 5.60
CA TYR A 118 4.48 5.96 5.39
C TYR A 118 5.62 6.61 6.16
N TYR A 119 6.37 5.78 6.90
CA TYR A 119 7.55 6.18 7.66
C TYR A 119 8.72 5.28 7.32
N LYS A 120 9.91 5.84 7.18
CA LYS A 120 11.13 5.04 7.13
C LYS A 120 11.46 4.53 8.53
N VAL A 121 11.71 3.23 8.64
CA VAL A 121 12.07 2.58 9.90
C VAL A 121 13.25 1.64 9.68
N SER A 122 13.93 1.27 10.77
CA SER A 122 14.93 0.20 10.72
C SER A 122 14.25 -1.12 10.34
N SER A 123 14.89 -1.89 9.46
CA SER A 123 14.42 -3.23 9.06
C SER A 123 14.40 -4.24 10.21
N GLU A 124 15.07 -3.92 11.33
CA GLU A 124 15.09 -4.75 12.53
C GLU A 124 13.88 -4.52 13.45
N LEU A 125 13.05 -3.52 13.15
CA LEU A 125 11.88 -3.20 13.96
C LEU A 125 10.81 -4.28 13.78
N ALA A 126 10.50 -5.01 14.86
CA ALA A 126 9.34 -5.90 14.90
C ALA A 126 8.07 -5.08 15.15
N LEU A 127 7.13 -5.12 14.19
CA LEU A 127 5.87 -4.40 14.29
C LEU A 127 4.74 -5.37 14.64
N GLN A 128 3.81 -4.90 15.47
CA GLN A 128 2.54 -5.56 15.72
C GLN A 128 1.50 -4.93 14.80
N GLY A 129 0.84 -5.75 13.96
CA GLY A 129 -0.05 -5.26 12.92
C GLY A 129 -1.33 -4.60 13.41
N LYS A 130 -1.78 -4.90 14.65
CA LYS A 130 -2.99 -4.32 15.25
C LYS A 130 -2.77 -3.98 16.70
N HIS A 131 -3.50 -2.98 17.17
CA HIS A 131 -3.50 -2.56 18.57
C HIS A 131 -4.93 -2.29 19.03
N ASP A 132 -5.36 -2.94 20.11
CA ASP A 132 -6.76 -2.91 20.58
C ASP A 132 -7.29 -1.50 20.90
N ASP A 133 -6.39 -0.58 21.28
CA ASP A 133 -6.75 0.81 21.57
C ASP A 133 -7.07 1.66 20.35
N TYR A 134 -6.78 1.16 19.12
CA TYR A 134 -6.91 1.91 17.88
C TYR A 134 -7.67 1.10 16.82
N GLU A 135 -8.96 0.87 17.06
CA GLU A 135 -9.85 0.18 16.12
C GLU A 135 -9.81 0.82 14.73
N GLY A 136 -9.72 -0.03 13.70
CA GLY A 136 -9.65 0.43 12.29
C GLY A 136 -8.32 1.03 11.89
N ILE A 137 -7.25 0.82 12.67
CA ILE A 137 -5.86 1.12 12.32
C ILE A 137 -5.05 -0.17 12.29
N ASP A 138 -4.34 -0.40 11.18
CA ASP A 138 -3.31 -1.42 11.02
C ASP A 138 -1.93 -0.75 10.93
N PHE A 139 -0.88 -1.39 11.53
CA PHE A 139 0.49 -0.88 11.60
C PHE A 139 1.45 -1.80 10.84
#